data_1f2426b70bea355267736849b60d90cf
#
_entry.id   1f2426b70bea355267736849b60d90cf
#
_cell.length_a   1.000
_cell.length_b   1.000
_cell.length_c   1.000
_cell.angle_alpha   90.00
_cell.angle_beta   90.00
_cell.angle_gamma   90.00
#
_symmetry.space_group_name_H-M   'P 1'
#
loop_
_entity.id
_entity.type
_entity.pdbx_description
1 polymer ?
#
loop_
_entity_poly.entity_id
_entity_poly.type
_entity_poly.pdbx_seq_one_letter_code
_entity_poly.pdbx_strand_id
1 'polypeptide(L)'
;MRNILPDYVLRLAEMCLRITGKPLYAVGGIVRDFLAGFPLAGSDLDLCAPLPAEEFSALAQSAGFTINAVYKRTGTVKFSVRAENAGEKTADFEFAAFRRDVYVRGEHTPTQTFFTEDIVSDAKRRDFTCNAIYYDIARDCFCDPLCGAADVKEKRLTCVDAADKVFGEDGLRLMRLARMAGTTGFTPTEDTLSGAKNNAALIADVSPERIYNELLLCLNADERYGVKGGAYAALSLLDKTRVLDYIFPELTAGRGLAQRADFHDHDVLEHSLRAAGYAEKSVRLAALLHDVGKSEAFREEGRFASHPQRGEAIARDILTRLKAPARITERVCALVKYHMYDYDLKTKENKLRRFIVEHAEIADDLLLLKQADYSACKDDLSTAPCVKRWRALTDKMKGEGVPFSLKQLAVKGDEIAPLLPSPRFVGAALRALLLHVAVHPQENTKERLLYLAPKLCAAPALETR
;
A
#
# COMPACT_ATOMS: atom_id res chain seq x y z
N MET A 1 -21.68 -8.53 -21.27
CA MET A 1 -21.28 -7.47 -20.32
C MET A 1 -22.41 -6.48 -20.03
N ARG A 2 -23.36 -6.30 -20.95
CA ARG A 2 -24.51 -5.37 -20.83
C ARG A 2 -25.28 -5.51 -19.50
N ASN A 3 -25.55 -6.72 -19.05
CA ASN A 3 -26.36 -7.00 -17.83
C ASN A 3 -25.74 -6.58 -16.50
N ILE A 4 -24.48 -6.16 -16.50
CA ILE A 4 -23.77 -5.70 -15.29
C ILE A 4 -23.58 -4.19 -15.24
N LEU A 5 -23.86 -3.50 -16.36
CA LEU A 5 -23.77 -2.05 -16.41
C LEU A 5 -25.06 -1.40 -15.91
N PRO A 6 -24.98 -0.30 -15.16
CA PRO A 6 -26.16 0.43 -14.71
C PRO A 6 -26.97 0.98 -15.87
N ASP A 7 -28.31 1.00 -15.75
CA ASP A 7 -29.23 1.47 -16.78
C ASP A 7 -28.94 2.90 -17.25
N TYR A 8 -28.53 3.77 -16.35
CA TYR A 8 -28.16 5.16 -16.71
C TYR A 8 -26.92 5.23 -17.61
N VAL A 9 -25.98 4.27 -17.48
CA VAL A 9 -24.81 4.16 -18.37
C VAL A 9 -25.24 3.63 -19.74
N LEU A 10 -26.14 2.65 -19.77
CA LEU A 10 -26.71 2.13 -21.03
C LEU A 10 -27.45 3.24 -21.78
N ARG A 11 -28.31 4.02 -21.10
CA ARG A 11 -28.99 5.18 -21.69
C ARG A 11 -28.03 6.23 -22.22
N LEU A 12 -26.96 6.54 -21.46
CA LEU A 12 -25.92 7.49 -21.90
C LEU A 12 -25.25 7.00 -23.19
N ALA A 13 -24.92 5.70 -23.28
CA ALA A 13 -24.27 5.14 -24.47
C ALA A 13 -25.20 5.14 -25.70
N GLU A 14 -26.48 4.78 -25.51
CA GLU A 14 -27.48 4.83 -26.58
C GLU A 14 -27.72 6.28 -27.07
N MET A 15 -27.76 7.24 -26.14
CA MET A 15 -27.91 8.66 -26.48
C MET A 15 -26.65 9.19 -27.21
N CYS A 16 -25.45 8.79 -26.75
CA CYS A 16 -24.20 9.13 -27.41
C CYS A 16 -24.20 8.67 -28.87
N LEU A 17 -24.50 7.39 -29.11
CA LEU A 17 -24.54 6.84 -30.47
C LEU A 17 -25.60 7.51 -31.35
N ARG A 18 -26.80 7.77 -30.81
CA ARG A 18 -27.89 8.39 -31.55
C ARG A 18 -27.60 9.84 -31.96
N ILE A 19 -26.98 10.64 -31.07
CA ILE A 19 -26.77 12.08 -31.29
C ILE A 19 -25.51 12.32 -32.10
N THR A 20 -24.42 11.62 -31.81
CA THR A 20 -23.10 11.89 -32.39
C THR A 20 -22.72 10.91 -33.51
N GLY A 21 -23.44 9.79 -33.64
CA GLY A 21 -23.03 8.67 -34.50
C GLY A 21 -21.84 7.88 -33.98
N LYS A 22 -21.26 8.24 -32.81
CA LYS A 22 -20.04 7.65 -32.23
C LYS A 22 -20.36 6.81 -31.02
N PRO A 23 -19.75 5.62 -30.89
CA PRO A 23 -20.00 4.73 -29.76
C PRO A 23 -19.31 5.20 -28.48
N LEU A 24 -19.93 4.92 -27.33
CA LEU A 24 -19.33 5.01 -26.01
C LEU A 24 -18.86 3.62 -25.60
N TYR A 25 -17.60 3.52 -25.21
CA TYR A 25 -16.97 2.28 -24.79
C TYR A 25 -16.68 2.26 -23.29
N ALA A 26 -16.85 1.08 -22.67
CA ALA A 26 -16.14 0.76 -21.44
C ALA A 26 -14.77 0.17 -21.80
N VAL A 27 -13.74 0.41 -20.99
CA VAL A 27 -12.35 0.02 -21.28
C VAL A 27 -11.56 -0.23 -19.99
N GLY A 28 -10.38 -0.84 -20.13
CA GLY A 28 -9.46 -0.99 -19.00
C GLY A 28 -9.80 -2.14 -18.06
N GLY A 29 -9.65 -1.92 -16.76
CA GLY A 29 -9.76 -2.95 -15.75
C GLY A 29 -11.07 -3.72 -15.77
N ILE A 30 -12.19 -3.03 -15.90
CA ILE A 30 -13.53 -3.67 -15.85
C ILE A 30 -13.75 -4.63 -17.02
N VAL A 31 -13.25 -4.32 -18.22
CA VAL A 31 -13.40 -5.20 -19.39
C VAL A 31 -12.51 -6.44 -19.25
N ARG A 32 -11.25 -6.23 -18.84
CA ARG A 32 -10.33 -7.33 -18.52
C ARG A 32 -10.93 -8.24 -17.44
N ASP A 33 -11.41 -7.68 -16.34
CA ASP A 33 -11.93 -8.41 -15.20
C ASP A 33 -13.15 -9.24 -15.57
N PHE A 34 -14.04 -8.67 -16.39
CA PHE A 34 -15.19 -9.41 -16.96
C PHE A 34 -14.74 -10.61 -17.79
N LEU A 35 -13.79 -10.43 -18.70
CA LEU A 35 -13.28 -11.50 -19.55
C LEU A 35 -12.48 -12.55 -18.79
N ALA A 36 -11.80 -12.14 -17.71
CA ALA A 36 -11.03 -13.03 -16.82
C ALA A 36 -11.94 -13.78 -15.81
N GLY A 37 -13.21 -13.42 -15.68
CA GLY A 37 -14.12 -13.97 -14.69
C GLY A 37 -13.82 -13.51 -13.25
N PHE A 38 -13.17 -12.38 -13.07
CA PHE A 38 -12.94 -11.78 -11.76
C PHE A 38 -14.19 -11.11 -11.19
N PRO A 39 -14.28 -10.96 -9.85
CA PRO A 39 -15.36 -10.19 -9.23
C PRO A 39 -15.33 -8.72 -9.71
N LEU A 40 -16.48 -8.19 -10.13
CA LEU A 40 -16.59 -6.82 -10.66
C LEU A 40 -17.07 -5.81 -9.62
N ALA A 41 -17.43 -6.26 -8.42
CA ALA A 41 -17.83 -5.37 -7.33
C ALA A 41 -16.68 -4.44 -6.94
N GLY A 42 -16.93 -3.12 -6.96
CA GLY A 42 -15.93 -2.11 -6.66
C GLY A 42 -14.91 -1.86 -7.79
N SER A 43 -15.17 -2.35 -9.01
CA SER A 43 -14.38 -1.97 -10.18
C SER A 43 -14.78 -0.59 -10.68
N ASP A 44 -13.79 0.26 -10.94
CA ASP A 44 -14.01 1.54 -11.59
C ASP A 44 -14.46 1.31 -13.03
N LEU A 45 -15.47 2.07 -13.47
CA LEU A 45 -15.93 2.04 -14.83
C LEU A 45 -15.31 3.19 -15.61
N ASP A 46 -14.23 2.89 -16.32
CA ASP A 46 -13.60 3.83 -17.24
C ASP A 46 -14.34 3.83 -18.56
N LEU A 47 -14.74 5.02 -19.00
CA LEU A 47 -15.43 5.26 -20.27
C LEU A 47 -14.53 5.97 -21.27
N CYS A 48 -14.68 5.67 -22.55
CA CYS A 48 -13.98 6.41 -23.60
C CYS A 48 -14.78 6.43 -24.90
N ALA A 49 -14.50 7.43 -25.73
CA ALA A 49 -15.11 7.56 -27.06
C ALA A 49 -14.24 8.42 -27.98
N PRO A 50 -14.43 8.35 -29.32
CA PRO A 50 -13.82 9.27 -30.28
C PRO A 50 -14.55 10.64 -30.29
N LEU A 51 -14.72 11.24 -29.10
CA LEU A 51 -15.44 12.51 -28.87
C LEU A 51 -14.56 13.47 -28.07
N PRO A 52 -14.62 14.78 -28.40
CA PRO A 52 -14.02 15.81 -27.55
C PRO A 52 -14.64 15.82 -26.13
N ALA A 53 -13.85 16.16 -25.12
CA ALA A 53 -14.30 16.23 -23.73
C ALA A 53 -15.48 17.18 -23.51
N GLU A 54 -15.52 18.32 -24.24
CA GLU A 54 -16.59 19.30 -24.16
C GLU A 54 -17.90 18.75 -24.71
N GLU A 55 -17.85 18.06 -25.85
CA GLU A 55 -19.02 17.45 -26.48
C GLU A 55 -19.60 16.34 -25.60
N PHE A 56 -18.73 15.47 -25.06
CA PHE A 56 -19.13 14.44 -24.09
C PHE A 56 -19.73 15.07 -22.82
N SER A 57 -19.13 16.16 -22.30
CA SER A 57 -19.64 16.83 -21.09
C SER A 57 -21.06 17.36 -21.29
N ALA A 58 -21.34 18.01 -22.42
CA ALA A 58 -22.67 18.51 -22.75
C ALA A 58 -23.69 17.38 -22.86
N LEU A 59 -23.29 16.26 -23.48
CA LEU A 59 -24.10 15.08 -23.63
C LEU A 59 -24.39 14.39 -22.28
N ALA A 60 -23.40 14.23 -21.43
CA ALA A 60 -23.56 13.65 -20.10
C ALA A 60 -24.47 14.53 -19.21
N GLN A 61 -24.32 15.87 -19.26
CA GLN A 61 -25.22 16.78 -18.57
C GLN A 61 -26.68 16.63 -19.01
N SER A 62 -26.91 16.52 -20.33
CA SER A 62 -28.27 16.34 -20.86
C SER A 62 -28.87 14.98 -20.50
N ALA A 63 -28.02 14.00 -20.17
CA ALA A 63 -28.39 12.69 -19.63
C ALA A 63 -28.59 12.65 -18.11
N GLY A 64 -28.47 13.81 -17.42
CA GLY A 64 -28.72 13.92 -15.98
C GLY A 64 -27.47 13.70 -15.10
N PHE A 65 -26.27 13.65 -15.69
CA PHE A 65 -25.02 13.54 -14.92
C PHE A 65 -24.51 14.91 -14.48
N THR A 66 -23.82 14.95 -13.36
CA THR A 66 -23.10 16.12 -12.86
C THR A 66 -21.67 16.07 -13.34
N ILE A 67 -21.18 17.13 -13.99
CA ILE A 67 -19.78 17.25 -14.40
C ILE A 67 -18.98 17.83 -13.24
N ASN A 68 -18.01 17.07 -12.74
CA ASN A 68 -17.16 17.45 -11.61
C ASN A 68 -15.90 18.19 -12.06
N ALA A 69 -15.27 17.75 -13.17
CA ALA A 69 -14.11 18.42 -13.77
C ALA A 69 -13.93 18.05 -15.24
N VAL A 70 -13.39 19.00 -16.03
CA VAL A 70 -13.02 18.81 -17.44
C VAL A 70 -11.57 19.21 -17.63
N TYR A 71 -10.74 18.26 -18.06
CA TYR A 71 -9.32 18.45 -18.34
C TYR A 71 -9.10 18.48 -19.86
N LYS A 72 -9.21 19.67 -20.45
CA LYS A 72 -9.16 19.86 -21.91
C LYS A 72 -7.88 19.34 -22.56
N ARG A 73 -6.73 19.53 -21.90
CA ARG A 73 -5.43 19.10 -22.43
C ARG A 73 -5.33 17.57 -22.62
N THR A 74 -5.94 16.81 -21.72
CA THR A 74 -5.92 15.34 -21.76
C THR A 74 -7.20 14.72 -22.29
N GLY A 75 -8.24 15.56 -22.56
CA GLY A 75 -9.55 15.08 -23.01
C GLY A 75 -10.26 14.23 -21.95
N THR A 76 -10.00 14.49 -20.65
CA THR A 76 -10.57 13.73 -19.55
C THR A 76 -11.72 14.49 -18.91
N VAL A 77 -12.82 13.78 -18.58
CA VAL A 77 -13.97 14.33 -17.86
C VAL A 77 -14.23 13.47 -16.62
N LYS A 78 -14.27 14.10 -15.45
CA LYS A 78 -14.78 13.47 -14.22
C LYS A 78 -16.23 13.88 -14.02
N PHE A 79 -17.09 12.91 -13.83
CA PHE A 79 -18.52 13.13 -13.71
C PHE A 79 -19.15 12.12 -12.77
N SER A 80 -20.34 12.44 -12.29
CA SER A 80 -21.05 11.61 -11.31
C SER A 80 -22.55 11.59 -11.54
N VAL A 81 -23.20 10.59 -11.02
CA VAL A 81 -24.65 10.52 -10.97
C VAL A 81 -25.10 10.37 -9.52
N ARG A 82 -26.13 11.12 -9.10
CA ARG A 82 -26.76 10.92 -7.81
C ARG A 82 -27.60 9.65 -7.86
N ALA A 83 -27.51 8.85 -6.82
CA ALA A 83 -28.41 7.75 -6.62
C ALA A 83 -29.85 8.27 -6.49
N GLU A 84 -30.79 7.63 -7.16
CA GLU A 84 -32.23 8.00 -7.15
C GLU A 84 -32.88 7.70 -5.78
N ASN A 85 -32.29 6.81 -4.98
CA ASN A 85 -32.80 6.39 -3.67
C ASN A 85 -32.01 7.02 -2.50
N ALA A 86 -32.73 7.48 -1.48
CA ALA A 86 -32.13 8.00 -0.24
C ALA A 86 -31.33 6.87 0.46
N GLY A 87 -30.01 6.98 0.44
CA GLY A 87 -29.07 6.02 1.05
C GLY A 87 -28.11 5.33 0.08
N GLU A 88 -28.30 5.44 -1.22
CA GLU A 88 -27.33 4.98 -2.21
C GLU A 88 -26.21 6.03 -2.40
N LYS A 89 -24.99 5.55 -2.59
CA LYS A 89 -23.81 6.44 -2.80
C LYS A 89 -23.85 7.02 -4.21
N THR A 90 -23.43 8.27 -4.36
CA THR A 90 -23.09 8.88 -5.65
C THR A 90 -22.08 7.98 -6.38
N ALA A 91 -22.35 7.65 -7.63
CA ALA A 91 -21.40 6.92 -8.47
C ALA A 91 -20.53 7.90 -9.26
N ASP A 92 -19.22 7.75 -9.15
CA ASP A 92 -18.24 8.57 -9.86
C ASP A 92 -17.70 7.82 -11.07
N PHE A 93 -17.47 8.56 -12.16
CA PHE A 93 -16.99 8.04 -13.44
C PHE A 93 -15.88 8.89 -14.00
N GLU A 94 -15.01 8.26 -14.80
CA GLU A 94 -14.03 8.95 -15.62
C GLU A 94 -14.25 8.63 -17.09
N PHE A 95 -14.27 9.68 -17.92
CA PHE A 95 -14.29 9.58 -19.38
C PHE A 95 -12.97 10.07 -19.93
N ALA A 96 -12.44 9.41 -20.96
CA ALA A 96 -11.29 9.87 -21.72
C ALA A 96 -11.59 9.87 -23.22
N ALA A 97 -11.36 11.02 -23.88
CA ALA A 97 -11.39 11.09 -25.33
C ALA A 97 -10.32 10.18 -25.95
N PHE A 98 -10.61 9.56 -27.08
CA PHE A 98 -9.60 8.84 -27.86
C PHE A 98 -8.47 9.79 -28.25
N ARG A 99 -7.23 9.35 -27.99
CA ARG A 99 -6.06 10.18 -28.23
C ARG A 99 -4.81 9.36 -28.54
N ARG A 100 -3.85 10.04 -29.12
CA ARG A 100 -2.46 9.62 -29.23
C ARG A 100 -1.61 10.57 -28.40
N ASP A 101 -0.83 10.04 -27.50
CA ASP A 101 0.09 10.80 -26.67
C ASP A 101 1.50 10.73 -27.25
N VAL A 102 2.24 11.84 -27.20
CA VAL A 102 3.65 11.94 -27.57
C VAL A 102 4.45 12.22 -26.30
N TYR A 103 5.44 11.37 -26.05
CA TYR A 103 6.30 11.48 -24.89
C TYR A 103 7.72 11.85 -25.34
N VAL A 104 8.41 12.65 -24.54
CA VAL A 104 9.87 12.72 -24.56
C VAL A 104 10.37 11.71 -23.53
N ARG A 105 11.38 10.92 -23.87
CA ARG A 105 11.91 9.86 -22.99
C ARG A 105 12.30 10.47 -21.64
N GLY A 106 11.78 9.89 -20.55
CA GLY A 106 11.98 10.37 -19.18
C GLY A 106 10.96 11.42 -18.71
N GLU A 107 10.06 11.92 -19.57
CA GLU A 107 8.94 12.75 -19.16
C GLU A 107 7.68 11.88 -19.00
N HIS A 108 7.22 11.72 -17.75
CA HIS A 108 6.08 10.85 -17.40
C HIS A 108 4.70 11.45 -17.69
N THR A 109 4.67 12.62 -18.31
CA THR A 109 3.48 13.28 -18.82
C THR A 109 3.65 13.50 -20.31
N PRO A 110 2.63 13.25 -21.14
CA PRO A 110 2.74 13.51 -22.55
C PRO A 110 3.04 15.01 -22.79
N THR A 111 4.06 15.26 -23.59
CA THR A 111 4.41 16.63 -24.03
C THR A 111 3.36 17.18 -24.98
N GLN A 112 2.77 16.32 -25.81
CA GLN A 112 1.69 16.65 -26.73
C GLN A 112 0.64 15.54 -26.73
N THR A 113 -0.62 15.94 -26.87
CA THR A 113 -1.76 15.04 -26.98
C THR A 113 -2.54 15.40 -28.24
N PHE A 114 -2.76 14.42 -29.11
CA PHE A 114 -3.55 14.56 -30.32
C PHE A 114 -4.81 13.71 -30.22
N PHE A 115 -5.96 14.32 -30.28
CA PHE A 115 -7.22 13.60 -30.32
C PHE A 115 -7.39 12.87 -31.66
N THR A 116 -8.01 11.70 -31.63
CA THR A 116 -8.18 10.81 -32.79
C THR A 116 -9.52 10.11 -32.75
N GLU A 117 -9.95 9.61 -33.88
CA GLU A 117 -11.10 8.69 -33.97
C GLU A 117 -10.64 7.23 -34.09
N ASP A 118 -9.33 7.01 -34.25
CA ASP A 118 -8.76 5.68 -34.39
C ASP A 118 -8.56 4.97 -33.05
N ILE A 119 -9.32 3.89 -32.85
CA ILE A 119 -9.29 3.07 -31.64
C ILE A 119 -7.92 2.36 -31.46
N VAL A 120 -7.21 2.04 -32.57
CA VAL A 120 -5.89 1.42 -32.50
C VAL A 120 -4.86 2.38 -31.91
N SER A 121 -4.93 3.64 -32.30
CA SER A 121 -4.09 4.70 -31.73
C SER A 121 -4.35 4.91 -30.24
N ASP A 122 -5.63 4.89 -29.80
CA ASP A 122 -5.96 4.97 -28.37
C ASP A 122 -5.49 3.72 -27.61
N ALA A 123 -5.60 2.55 -28.19
CA ALA A 123 -5.14 1.30 -27.58
C ALA A 123 -3.61 1.30 -27.37
N LYS A 124 -2.84 1.77 -28.34
CA LYS A 124 -1.37 1.81 -28.31
C LYS A 124 -0.76 2.79 -27.30
N ARG A 125 -1.52 3.76 -26.79
CA ARG A 125 -1.04 4.64 -25.71
C ARG A 125 -1.18 4.03 -24.31
N ARG A 126 -1.88 2.90 -24.17
CA ARG A 126 -2.11 2.22 -22.90
C ARG A 126 -0.86 1.45 -22.46
N ASP A 127 -0.96 0.73 -21.35
CA ASP A 127 0.15 -0.06 -20.81
C ASP A 127 0.19 -1.48 -21.40
N PHE A 128 -0.86 -2.25 -21.18
CA PHE A 128 -0.94 -3.68 -21.52
C PHE A 128 -2.13 -3.98 -22.41
N THR A 129 -1.97 -4.95 -23.33
CA THR A 129 -3.02 -5.41 -24.25
C THR A 129 -4.30 -5.81 -23.54
N CYS A 130 -4.19 -6.50 -22.39
CA CYS A 130 -5.34 -6.91 -21.58
C CYS A 130 -6.15 -5.71 -21.02
N ASN A 131 -5.59 -4.51 -20.95
CA ASN A 131 -6.26 -3.27 -20.55
C ASN A 131 -6.67 -2.40 -21.75
N ALA A 132 -6.42 -2.86 -22.98
CA ALA A 132 -6.72 -2.18 -24.22
C ALA A 132 -7.84 -2.87 -25.02
N ILE A 133 -8.72 -3.57 -24.33
CA ILE A 133 -9.93 -4.18 -24.86
C ILE A 133 -11.09 -3.23 -24.59
N TYR A 134 -11.90 -2.98 -25.59
CA TYR A 134 -13.02 -2.04 -25.53
C TYR A 134 -14.33 -2.82 -25.62
N TYR A 135 -15.33 -2.36 -24.88
CA TYR A 135 -16.69 -2.88 -24.98
C TYR A 135 -17.63 -1.78 -25.44
N ASP A 136 -18.17 -1.88 -26.68
CA ASP A 136 -19.20 -0.99 -27.19
C ASP A 136 -20.49 -1.23 -26.44
N ILE A 137 -20.86 -0.29 -25.58
CA ILE A 137 -21.97 -0.42 -24.64
C ILE A 137 -23.31 -0.46 -25.37
N ALA A 138 -23.47 0.36 -26.42
CA ALA A 138 -24.73 0.46 -27.15
C ALA A 138 -24.96 -0.76 -28.06
N ARG A 139 -23.90 -1.30 -28.69
CA ARG A 139 -23.97 -2.43 -29.63
C ARG A 139 -23.77 -3.80 -28.98
N ASP A 140 -23.45 -3.84 -27.67
CA ASP A 140 -23.18 -5.06 -26.89
C ASP A 140 -22.11 -5.96 -27.53
N CYS A 141 -20.99 -5.38 -27.96
CA CYS A 141 -19.90 -6.12 -28.58
C CYS A 141 -18.54 -5.66 -28.12
N PHE A 142 -17.56 -6.58 -28.15
CA PHE A 142 -16.17 -6.28 -27.85
C PHE A 142 -15.42 -5.84 -29.11
N CYS A 143 -14.53 -4.86 -28.93
CA CYS A 143 -13.55 -4.45 -29.92
C CYS A 143 -12.14 -4.63 -29.30
N ASP A 144 -11.36 -5.49 -29.89
CA ASP A 144 -10.04 -5.90 -29.39
C ASP A 144 -8.94 -5.66 -30.43
N PRO A 145 -8.48 -4.40 -30.59
CA PRO A 145 -7.55 -4.05 -31.66
C PRO A 145 -6.15 -4.65 -31.50
N LEU A 146 -5.79 -5.12 -30.31
CA LEU A 146 -4.44 -5.59 -29.99
C LEU A 146 -4.42 -7.06 -29.49
N CYS A 147 -5.49 -7.82 -29.72
CA CYS A 147 -5.62 -9.22 -29.31
C CYS A 147 -5.48 -9.43 -27.78
N GLY A 148 -5.84 -8.46 -26.98
CA GLY A 148 -5.74 -8.51 -25.52
C GLY A 148 -6.61 -9.59 -24.87
N ALA A 149 -7.72 -9.98 -25.50
CA ALA A 149 -8.58 -11.06 -25.01
C ALA A 149 -7.87 -12.43 -25.01
N ALA A 150 -6.96 -12.68 -25.96
CA ALA A 150 -6.12 -13.84 -25.96
C ALA A 150 -5.14 -13.84 -24.76
N ASP A 151 -4.55 -12.68 -24.45
CA ASP A 151 -3.66 -12.52 -23.30
C ASP A 151 -4.42 -12.69 -21.97
N VAL A 152 -5.65 -12.18 -21.87
CA VAL A 152 -6.53 -12.44 -20.70
C VAL A 152 -6.77 -13.93 -20.53
N LYS A 153 -7.14 -14.65 -21.60
CA LYS A 153 -7.39 -16.10 -21.57
C LYS A 153 -6.17 -16.90 -21.15
N GLU A 154 -4.99 -16.50 -21.64
CA GLU A 154 -3.72 -17.15 -21.36
C GLU A 154 -3.02 -16.59 -20.09
N LYS A 155 -3.67 -15.65 -19.40
CA LYS A 155 -3.16 -14.98 -18.19
C LYS A 155 -1.78 -14.36 -18.41
N ARG A 156 -1.61 -13.64 -19.51
CA ARG A 156 -0.36 -12.96 -19.87
C ARG A 156 -0.46 -11.44 -19.69
N LEU A 157 0.67 -10.82 -19.40
CA LEU A 157 0.87 -9.36 -19.45
C LEU A 157 1.82 -9.05 -20.62
N THR A 158 1.24 -8.55 -21.70
CA THR A 158 1.96 -8.13 -22.90
C THR A 158 1.84 -6.62 -23.06
N CYS A 159 2.92 -5.91 -23.35
CA CYS A 159 2.87 -4.48 -23.66
C CYS A 159 2.07 -4.24 -24.96
N VAL A 160 1.39 -3.08 -25.03
CA VAL A 160 0.57 -2.68 -26.22
C VAL A 160 1.40 -2.38 -27.48
N ASP A 161 2.70 -2.17 -27.35
CA ASP A 161 3.70 -1.93 -28.40
C ASP A 161 5.02 -2.52 -27.91
N ALA A 162 6.14 -2.34 -28.61
CA ALA A 162 7.46 -2.74 -28.16
C ALA A 162 7.70 -2.32 -26.70
N ALA A 163 8.08 -3.26 -25.86
CA ALA A 163 8.15 -3.05 -24.40
C ALA A 163 9.09 -1.90 -24.01
N ASP A 164 10.25 -1.77 -24.70
CA ASP A 164 11.16 -0.64 -24.48
C ASP A 164 10.52 0.72 -24.74
N LYS A 165 9.63 0.81 -25.71
CA LYS A 165 8.88 2.04 -25.99
C LYS A 165 7.85 2.30 -24.90
N VAL A 166 7.04 1.30 -24.55
CA VAL A 166 5.97 1.42 -23.56
C VAL A 166 6.50 1.87 -22.20
N PHE A 167 7.59 1.27 -21.72
CA PHE A 167 8.22 1.68 -20.46
C PHE A 167 9.03 2.97 -20.60
N GLY A 168 9.60 3.22 -21.78
CA GLY A 168 10.31 4.47 -22.09
C GLY A 168 9.42 5.72 -22.08
N GLU A 169 8.13 5.57 -22.33
CA GLU A 169 7.14 6.66 -22.31
C GLU A 169 6.71 7.06 -20.88
N ASP A 170 6.50 6.08 -19.98
CA ASP A 170 6.14 6.35 -18.59
C ASP A 170 6.72 5.28 -17.66
N GLY A 171 7.74 5.66 -16.88
CA GLY A 171 8.40 4.78 -15.91
C GLY A 171 7.46 4.23 -14.83
N LEU A 172 6.31 4.86 -14.55
CA LEU A 172 5.34 4.31 -13.61
C LEU A 172 4.72 3.00 -14.11
N ARG A 173 4.71 2.75 -15.43
CA ARG A 173 4.25 1.48 -16.02
C ARG A 173 5.06 0.28 -15.51
N LEU A 174 6.32 0.49 -15.07
CA LEU A 174 7.14 -0.53 -14.42
C LEU A 174 6.51 -1.04 -13.12
N MET A 175 6.06 -0.13 -12.27
CA MET A 175 5.35 -0.51 -11.04
C MET A 175 3.95 -1.06 -11.32
N ARG A 176 3.26 -0.50 -12.32
CA ARG A 176 1.96 -1.02 -12.78
C ARG A 176 2.06 -2.45 -13.28
N LEU A 177 3.16 -2.83 -13.96
CA LEU A 177 3.44 -4.22 -14.36
C LEU A 177 3.46 -5.14 -13.12
N ALA A 178 4.23 -4.77 -12.10
CA ALA A 178 4.34 -5.55 -10.87
C ALA A 178 3.00 -5.65 -10.14
N ARG A 179 2.31 -4.53 -10.00
CA ARG A 179 0.97 -4.50 -9.41
C ARG A 179 -0.01 -5.41 -10.17
N MET A 180 -0.03 -5.31 -11.50
CA MET A 180 -0.91 -6.14 -12.33
C MET A 180 -0.60 -7.62 -12.17
N ALA A 181 0.67 -8.01 -12.20
CA ALA A 181 1.08 -9.40 -11.99
C ALA A 181 0.60 -9.91 -10.62
N GLY A 182 0.84 -9.16 -9.55
CA GLY A 182 0.40 -9.52 -8.21
C GLY A 182 -1.12 -9.56 -8.03
N THR A 183 -1.83 -8.59 -8.62
CA THR A 183 -3.30 -8.47 -8.45
C THR A 183 -4.06 -9.53 -9.26
N THR A 184 -3.64 -9.81 -10.50
CA THR A 184 -4.36 -10.71 -11.40
C THR A 184 -3.80 -12.13 -11.41
N GLY A 185 -2.55 -12.31 -10.96
CA GLY A 185 -1.81 -13.56 -11.14
C GLY A 185 -1.38 -13.79 -12.59
N PHE A 186 -1.45 -12.76 -13.47
CA PHE A 186 -0.99 -12.88 -14.84
C PHE A 186 0.52 -12.80 -14.90
N THR A 187 1.13 -13.51 -15.87
CA THR A 187 2.58 -13.58 -16.03
C THR A 187 3.05 -12.66 -17.15
N PRO A 188 4.03 -11.77 -16.92
CA PRO A 188 4.64 -10.98 -17.98
C PRO A 188 5.29 -11.87 -19.04
N THR A 189 5.18 -11.48 -20.33
CA THR A 189 5.93 -12.10 -21.42
C THR A 189 7.42 -11.78 -21.30
N GLU A 190 8.28 -12.58 -21.93
CA GLU A 190 9.74 -12.36 -21.92
C GLU A 190 10.12 -10.99 -22.50
N ASP A 191 9.45 -10.54 -23.58
CA ASP A 191 9.65 -9.21 -24.14
C ASP A 191 9.28 -8.11 -23.12
N THR A 192 8.13 -8.25 -22.44
CA THR A 192 7.70 -7.33 -21.38
C THR A 192 8.70 -7.29 -20.23
N LEU A 193 9.22 -8.45 -19.77
CA LEU A 193 10.24 -8.53 -18.72
C LEU A 193 11.54 -7.87 -19.12
N SER A 194 12.00 -8.14 -20.35
CA SER A 194 13.24 -7.59 -20.88
C SER A 194 13.15 -6.07 -21.01
N GLY A 195 12.05 -5.56 -21.59
CA GLY A 195 11.81 -4.12 -21.70
C GLY A 195 11.69 -3.44 -20.34
N ALA A 196 11.03 -4.08 -19.34
CA ALA A 196 10.96 -3.54 -17.99
C ALA A 196 12.36 -3.43 -17.36
N LYS A 197 13.19 -4.46 -17.51
CA LYS A 197 14.56 -4.45 -16.99
C LYS A 197 15.44 -3.39 -17.66
N ASN A 198 15.36 -3.25 -18.99
CA ASN A 198 16.13 -2.27 -19.75
C ASN A 198 15.78 -0.81 -19.35
N ASN A 199 14.56 -0.58 -18.91
CA ASN A 199 14.06 0.74 -18.59
C ASN A 199 13.90 0.98 -17.06
N ALA A 200 14.39 0.10 -16.21
CA ALA A 200 14.22 0.16 -14.75
C ALA A 200 14.64 1.51 -14.16
N ALA A 201 15.72 2.12 -14.68
CA ALA A 201 16.22 3.42 -14.22
C ALA A 201 15.22 4.57 -14.36
N LEU A 202 14.27 4.49 -15.32
CA LEU A 202 13.28 5.55 -15.56
C LEU A 202 12.29 5.72 -14.40
N ILE A 203 12.22 4.78 -13.47
CA ILE A 203 11.41 4.97 -12.26
C ILE A 203 11.91 6.13 -11.41
N ALA A 204 13.21 6.44 -11.45
CA ALA A 204 13.79 7.54 -10.68
C ALA A 204 13.27 8.93 -11.12
N ASP A 205 12.77 9.04 -12.34
CA ASP A 205 12.20 10.29 -12.87
C ASP A 205 10.71 10.46 -12.49
N VAL A 206 10.05 9.43 -11.96
CA VAL A 206 8.66 9.48 -11.52
C VAL A 206 8.54 10.19 -10.17
N SER A 207 7.50 11.01 -9.99
CA SER A 207 7.29 11.70 -8.72
C SER A 207 7.17 10.73 -7.55
N PRO A 208 7.78 11.05 -6.40
CA PRO A 208 7.78 10.17 -5.22
C PRO A 208 6.38 9.78 -4.75
N GLU A 209 5.42 10.68 -4.84
CA GLU A 209 4.02 10.42 -4.46
C GLU A 209 3.37 9.37 -5.33
N ARG A 210 3.65 9.37 -6.65
CA ARG A 210 3.13 8.35 -7.58
C ARG A 210 3.76 6.99 -7.28
N ILE A 211 5.07 6.96 -7.01
CA ILE A 211 5.78 5.74 -6.59
C ILE A 211 5.19 5.20 -5.30
N TYR A 212 5.02 6.04 -4.28
CA TYR A 212 4.44 5.64 -3.00
C TYR A 212 3.04 5.04 -3.15
N ASN A 213 2.17 5.69 -3.92
CA ASN A 213 0.81 5.21 -4.15
C ASN A 213 0.78 3.85 -4.87
N GLU A 214 1.58 3.68 -5.93
CA GLU A 214 1.69 2.38 -6.62
C GLU A 214 2.34 1.31 -5.74
N LEU A 215 3.32 1.67 -4.89
CA LEU A 215 3.90 0.74 -3.91
C LEU A 215 2.83 0.20 -2.95
N LEU A 216 1.97 1.06 -2.42
CA LEU A 216 0.87 0.62 -1.56
C LEU A 216 -0.09 -0.32 -2.29
N LEU A 217 -0.35 -0.09 -3.58
CA LEU A 217 -1.16 -0.98 -4.40
C LEU A 217 -0.45 -2.32 -4.66
N CYS A 218 0.87 -2.33 -4.87
CA CYS A 218 1.68 -3.55 -4.96
C CYS A 218 1.65 -4.35 -3.65
N LEU A 219 1.84 -3.68 -2.52
CA LEU A 219 1.77 -4.30 -1.20
C LEU A 219 0.40 -4.90 -0.87
N ASN A 220 -0.68 -4.42 -1.50
CA ASN A 220 -2.04 -4.91 -1.31
C ASN A 220 -2.59 -5.64 -2.55
N ALA A 221 -1.72 -6.16 -3.41
CA ALA A 221 -2.12 -6.72 -4.69
C ALA A 221 -3.03 -7.96 -4.56
N ASP A 222 -2.90 -8.72 -3.48
CA ASP A 222 -3.71 -9.91 -3.18
C ASP A 222 -5.14 -9.61 -2.67
N GLU A 223 -5.41 -8.36 -2.25
CA GLU A 223 -6.70 -7.98 -1.66
C GLU A 223 -7.86 -7.98 -2.67
N ARG A 224 -7.60 -7.52 -3.89
CA ARG A 224 -8.68 -7.23 -4.85
C ARG A 224 -9.39 -8.49 -5.36
N TYR A 225 -8.63 -9.52 -5.74
CA TYR A 225 -9.19 -10.76 -6.30
C TYR A 225 -8.81 -12.00 -5.49
N GLY A 226 -8.20 -11.83 -4.32
CA GLY A 226 -7.78 -12.93 -3.45
C GLY A 226 -6.66 -13.78 -4.03
N VAL A 227 -5.80 -13.21 -4.88
CA VAL A 227 -4.65 -13.92 -5.45
C VAL A 227 -3.62 -14.16 -4.36
N LYS A 228 -3.52 -15.40 -3.89
CA LYS A 228 -2.59 -15.76 -2.83
C LYS A 228 -1.15 -15.40 -3.18
N GLY A 229 -0.46 -14.71 -2.26
CA GLY A 229 0.92 -14.28 -2.46
C GLY A 229 1.10 -13.14 -3.46
N GLY A 230 0.03 -12.42 -3.82
CA GLY A 230 0.07 -11.33 -4.79
C GLY A 230 1.02 -10.19 -4.40
N ALA A 231 1.08 -9.84 -3.11
CA ALA A 231 2.02 -8.84 -2.61
C ALA A 231 3.48 -9.28 -2.82
N TYR A 232 3.81 -10.52 -2.45
CA TYR A 232 5.15 -11.07 -2.69
C TYR A 232 5.48 -11.15 -4.19
N ALA A 233 4.53 -11.60 -5.03
CA ALA A 233 4.72 -11.68 -6.48
C ALA A 233 5.02 -10.31 -7.09
N ALA A 234 4.30 -9.26 -6.67
CA ALA A 234 4.55 -7.89 -7.12
C ALA A 234 5.95 -7.42 -6.71
N LEU A 235 6.33 -7.57 -5.45
CA LEU A 235 7.65 -7.16 -4.94
C LEU A 235 8.79 -7.95 -5.59
N SER A 236 8.63 -9.27 -5.73
CA SER A 236 9.60 -10.14 -6.42
C SER A 236 9.78 -9.75 -7.88
N LEU A 237 8.71 -9.31 -8.56
CA LEU A 237 8.81 -8.83 -9.95
C LEU A 237 9.55 -7.50 -10.03
N LEU A 238 9.34 -6.57 -9.09
CA LEU A 238 10.12 -5.33 -8.99
C LEU A 238 11.61 -5.61 -8.77
N ASP A 239 11.96 -6.63 -7.99
CA ASP A 239 13.35 -7.06 -7.81
C ASP A 239 13.93 -7.69 -9.07
N LYS A 240 13.22 -8.63 -9.71
CA LYS A 240 13.64 -9.30 -10.95
C LYS A 240 13.89 -8.30 -12.09
N THR A 241 13.08 -7.26 -12.18
CA THR A 241 13.22 -6.20 -13.18
C THR A 241 14.18 -5.10 -12.76
N ARG A 242 14.79 -5.20 -11.57
CA ARG A 242 15.73 -4.23 -11.01
C ARG A 242 15.13 -2.85 -10.69
N VAL A 243 13.83 -2.72 -10.70
CA VAL A 243 13.13 -1.47 -10.34
C VAL A 243 13.34 -1.12 -8.87
N LEU A 244 13.40 -2.13 -7.98
CA LEU A 244 13.71 -1.90 -6.56
C LEU A 244 15.07 -1.24 -6.33
N ASP A 245 16.06 -1.46 -7.18
CA ASP A 245 17.41 -0.87 -7.03
C ASP A 245 17.37 0.66 -7.07
N TYR A 246 16.39 1.24 -7.74
CA TYR A 246 16.20 2.68 -7.87
C TYR A 246 15.22 3.26 -6.83
N ILE A 247 14.25 2.46 -6.34
CA ILE A 247 13.29 2.91 -5.33
C ILE A 247 13.87 2.74 -3.93
N PHE A 248 14.50 1.58 -3.65
CA PHE A 248 15.00 1.16 -2.34
C PHE A 248 16.42 0.61 -2.43
N PRO A 249 17.43 1.43 -2.80
CA PRO A 249 18.82 0.97 -2.84
C PRO A 249 19.30 0.44 -1.48
N GLU A 250 18.77 0.99 -0.39
CA GLU A 250 19.08 0.56 0.98
C GLU A 250 18.57 -0.87 1.26
N LEU A 251 17.40 -1.22 0.74
CA LEU A 251 16.82 -2.55 0.88
C LEU A 251 17.55 -3.55 -0.02
N THR A 252 17.83 -3.17 -1.28
CA THR A 252 18.49 -4.05 -2.26
C THR A 252 19.97 -4.29 -1.94
N ALA A 253 20.58 -3.47 -1.07
CA ALA A 253 21.89 -3.76 -0.47
C ALA A 253 21.91 -5.08 0.32
N GLY A 254 20.75 -5.60 0.71
CA GLY A 254 20.58 -6.91 1.35
C GLY A 254 20.59 -8.11 0.39
N ARG A 255 20.63 -7.86 -0.93
CA ARG A 255 20.66 -8.94 -1.94
C ARG A 255 21.98 -9.71 -1.85
N GLY A 256 21.87 -11.03 -1.66
CA GLY A 256 23.03 -11.91 -1.48
C GLY A 256 23.70 -11.79 -0.11
N LEU A 257 23.21 -10.94 0.80
CA LEU A 257 23.73 -10.88 2.17
C LEU A 257 23.17 -12.05 2.97
N ALA A 258 24.04 -13.05 3.18
CA ALA A 258 23.67 -14.26 3.89
C ALA A 258 23.34 -14.00 5.36
N GLN A 259 22.36 -14.70 5.87
CA GLN A 259 21.96 -14.74 7.26
C GLN A 259 22.39 -16.06 7.92
N ARG A 260 22.13 -16.20 9.23
CA ARG A 260 22.43 -17.46 9.94
C ARG A 260 21.52 -18.57 9.44
N ALA A 261 22.09 -19.61 8.84
CA ALA A 261 21.36 -20.73 8.22
C ALA A 261 20.52 -21.57 9.20
N ASP A 262 20.84 -21.52 10.52
CA ASP A 262 20.02 -22.16 11.54
C ASP A 262 18.65 -21.49 11.72
N PHE A 263 18.52 -20.20 11.34
CA PHE A 263 17.29 -19.41 11.46
C PHE A 263 16.68 -19.00 10.13
N HIS A 264 17.46 -18.81 9.08
CA HIS A 264 16.98 -18.25 7.81
C HIS A 264 17.41 -19.09 6.61
N ASP A 265 16.50 -19.35 5.70
CA ASP A 265 16.75 -20.03 4.42
C ASP A 265 17.03 -19.03 3.27
N HIS A 266 16.86 -17.73 3.53
CA HIS A 266 16.90 -16.66 2.53
C HIS A 266 17.94 -15.58 2.88
N ASP A 267 18.43 -14.84 1.86
CA ASP A 267 19.19 -13.61 2.09
C ASP A 267 18.32 -12.51 2.70
N VAL A 268 18.93 -11.38 3.08
CA VAL A 268 18.21 -10.28 3.76
C VAL A 268 17.12 -9.68 2.89
N LEU A 269 17.36 -9.53 1.57
CA LEU A 269 16.36 -8.96 0.66
C LEU A 269 15.19 -9.91 0.47
N GLU A 270 15.44 -11.15 0.10
CA GLU A 270 14.38 -12.15 -0.14
C GLU A 270 13.54 -12.38 1.13
N HIS A 271 14.18 -12.42 2.31
CA HIS A 271 13.50 -12.47 3.59
C HIS A 271 12.53 -11.28 3.78
N SER A 272 12.98 -10.05 3.47
CA SER A 272 12.14 -8.85 3.59
C SER A 272 10.94 -8.86 2.62
N LEU A 273 11.15 -9.33 1.37
CA LEU A 273 10.05 -9.47 0.40
C LEU A 273 9.01 -10.50 0.87
N ARG A 274 9.46 -11.64 1.41
CA ARG A 274 8.60 -12.69 1.98
C ARG A 274 7.88 -12.21 3.23
N ALA A 275 8.56 -11.50 4.13
CA ALA A 275 7.93 -10.92 5.32
C ALA A 275 6.77 -9.99 4.94
N ALA A 276 6.96 -9.12 3.93
CA ALA A 276 5.87 -8.30 3.40
C ALA A 276 4.73 -9.15 2.79
N GLY A 277 5.05 -10.27 2.14
CA GLY A 277 4.09 -11.20 1.57
C GLY A 277 3.24 -11.93 2.62
N TYR A 278 3.84 -12.31 3.77
CA TYR A 278 3.15 -12.96 4.87
C TYR A 278 2.42 -11.99 5.81
N ALA A 279 2.77 -10.71 5.76
CA ALA A 279 2.25 -9.71 6.68
C ALA A 279 0.77 -9.38 6.40
N GLU A 280 0.04 -9.11 7.47
CA GLU A 280 -1.26 -8.45 7.39
C GLU A 280 -1.12 -7.04 6.79
N LYS A 281 -2.14 -6.61 6.05
CA LYS A 281 -2.16 -5.34 5.31
C LYS A 281 -1.65 -4.15 6.12
N SER A 282 -2.05 -4.05 7.38
CA SER A 282 -1.71 -2.93 8.27
C SER A 282 -0.22 -2.78 8.53
N VAL A 283 0.58 -3.84 8.36
CA VAL A 283 2.00 -3.86 8.70
C VAL A 283 2.92 -4.24 7.52
N ARG A 284 2.40 -4.45 6.31
CA ARG A 284 3.19 -4.86 5.13
C ARG A 284 4.35 -3.93 4.82
N LEU A 285 4.13 -2.61 4.90
CA LEU A 285 5.19 -1.64 4.66
C LEU A 285 6.28 -1.71 5.73
N ALA A 286 5.91 -1.92 6.99
CA ALA A 286 6.87 -2.16 8.06
C ALA A 286 7.61 -3.49 7.89
N ALA A 287 6.91 -4.54 7.45
CA ALA A 287 7.51 -5.85 7.17
C ALA A 287 8.51 -5.80 6.00
N LEU A 288 8.24 -4.99 4.98
CA LEU A 288 9.21 -4.76 3.88
C LEU A 288 10.49 -4.09 4.38
N LEU A 289 10.39 -3.18 5.37
CA LEU A 289 11.49 -2.34 5.81
C LEU A 289 12.12 -2.77 7.15
N HIS A 290 11.60 -3.81 7.84
CA HIS A 290 12.02 -4.14 9.21
C HIS A 290 13.52 -4.42 9.36
N ASP A 291 14.09 -5.04 8.35
CA ASP A 291 15.48 -5.46 8.29
C ASP A 291 16.38 -4.56 7.42
N VAL A 292 15.89 -3.41 6.97
CA VAL A 292 16.64 -2.51 6.07
C VAL A 292 17.98 -2.04 6.67
N GLY A 293 18.12 -2.03 7.99
CA GLY A 293 19.36 -1.69 8.69
C GLY A 293 20.43 -2.79 8.70
N LYS A 294 20.11 -4.04 8.30
CA LYS A 294 21.05 -5.17 8.39
C LYS A 294 22.30 -4.98 7.53
N SER A 295 22.15 -4.48 6.31
CA SER A 295 23.27 -4.28 5.39
C SER A 295 24.28 -3.26 5.91
N GLU A 296 23.80 -2.15 6.48
CA GLU A 296 24.66 -1.13 7.08
C GLU A 296 25.32 -1.64 8.37
N ALA A 297 24.53 -2.30 9.25
CA ALA A 297 25.07 -2.87 10.50
C ALA A 297 26.17 -3.90 10.21
N PHE A 298 25.93 -4.78 9.22
CA PHE A 298 26.94 -5.78 8.84
C PHE A 298 28.20 -5.17 8.25
N ARG A 299 28.07 -4.16 7.39
CA ARG A 299 29.21 -3.45 6.78
C ARG A 299 30.11 -2.78 7.83
N GLU A 300 29.51 -2.20 8.89
CA GLU A 300 30.25 -1.43 9.90
C GLU A 300 30.69 -2.27 11.10
N GLU A 301 29.90 -3.26 11.50
CA GLU A 301 30.12 -4.02 12.75
C GLU A 301 30.46 -5.50 12.51
N GLY A 302 30.32 -6.01 11.27
CA GLY A 302 30.43 -7.45 10.97
C GLY A 302 29.32 -8.30 11.58
N ARG A 303 28.25 -7.68 12.08
CA ARG A 303 27.11 -8.34 12.74
C ARG A 303 25.83 -7.49 12.60
N PHE A 304 24.70 -8.09 12.92
CA PHE A 304 23.38 -7.43 12.76
C PHE A 304 22.84 -6.77 14.04
N ALA A 305 23.62 -6.65 15.12
CA ALA A 305 23.07 -6.30 16.44
C ALA A 305 22.37 -4.94 16.51
N SER A 306 22.89 -3.93 15.80
CA SER A 306 22.34 -2.56 15.80
C SER A 306 21.31 -2.30 14.68
N HIS A 307 20.93 -3.34 13.89
CA HIS A 307 20.06 -3.13 12.73
C HIS A 307 18.69 -2.50 13.04
N PRO A 308 18.02 -2.72 14.20
CA PRO A 308 16.74 -2.08 14.43
C PRO A 308 16.81 -0.56 14.56
N GLN A 309 17.84 -0.05 15.26
CA GLN A 309 18.05 1.39 15.45
C GLN A 309 18.48 2.07 14.14
N ARG A 310 19.40 1.44 13.39
CA ARG A 310 19.79 1.89 12.04
C ARG A 310 18.63 1.84 11.08
N GLY A 311 17.87 0.74 11.12
CA GLY A 311 16.69 0.54 10.29
C GLY A 311 15.60 1.59 10.54
N GLU A 312 15.40 2.04 11.80
CA GLU A 312 14.50 3.16 12.10
C GLU A 312 14.89 4.42 11.32
N ALA A 313 16.17 4.82 11.36
CA ALA A 313 16.66 6.00 10.67
C ALA A 313 16.54 5.86 9.15
N ILE A 314 17.00 4.73 8.59
CA ILE A 314 16.92 4.45 7.15
C ILE A 314 15.46 4.41 6.67
N ALA A 315 14.56 3.76 7.40
CA ALA A 315 13.14 3.72 7.06
C ALA A 315 12.52 5.11 7.05
N ARG A 316 12.90 5.97 7.99
CA ARG A 316 12.47 7.38 8.05
C ARG A 316 12.92 8.14 6.81
N ASP A 317 14.17 7.99 6.39
CA ASP A 317 14.72 8.65 5.20
C ASP A 317 14.02 8.16 3.92
N ILE A 318 13.81 6.85 3.78
CA ILE A 318 13.06 6.25 2.67
C ILE A 318 11.64 6.81 2.60
N LEU A 319 10.89 6.80 3.71
CA LEU A 319 9.51 7.23 3.74
C LEU A 319 9.36 8.74 3.54
N THR A 320 10.34 9.54 4.02
CA THR A 320 10.41 10.98 3.75
C THR A 320 10.68 11.25 2.27
N ARG A 321 11.63 10.53 1.66
CA ARG A 321 11.94 10.61 0.22
C ARG A 321 10.72 10.27 -0.64
N LEU A 322 9.94 9.27 -0.23
CA LEU A 322 8.70 8.86 -0.90
C LEU A 322 7.49 9.75 -0.56
N LYS A 323 7.67 10.76 0.29
CA LYS A 323 6.61 11.67 0.75
C LYS A 323 5.42 10.94 1.40
N ALA A 324 5.71 9.87 2.13
CA ALA A 324 4.72 9.17 2.91
C ALA A 324 4.13 10.08 4.00
N PRO A 325 2.84 9.94 4.36
CA PRO A 325 2.24 10.71 5.43
C PRO A 325 3.00 10.54 6.76
N ALA A 326 3.20 11.63 7.51
CA ALA A 326 3.97 11.63 8.76
C ALA A 326 3.49 10.55 9.75
N ARG A 327 2.17 10.38 9.90
CA ARG A 327 1.60 9.35 10.78
C ARG A 327 2.03 7.93 10.38
N ILE A 328 2.10 7.64 9.09
CA ILE A 328 2.56 6.33 8.57
C ILE A 328 4.06 6.18 8.83
N THR A 329 4.83 7.22 8.55
CA THR A 329 6.29 7.25 8.80
C THR A 329 6.60 6.94 10.26
N GLU A 330 6.00 7.65 11.21
CA GLU A 330 6.23 7.43 12.64
C GLU A 330 5.84 6.01 13.07
N ARG A 331 4.69 5.49 12.61
CA ARG A 331 4.24 4.14 12.91
C ARG A 331 5.20 3.07 12.36
N VAL A 332 5.61 3.19 11.10
CA VAL A 332 6.55 2.23 10.48
C VAL A 332 7.91 2.28 11.18
N CYS A 333 8.45 3.47 11.45
CA CYS A 333 9.72 3.63 12.16
C CYS A 333 9.69 3.00 13.55
N ALA A 334 8.60 3.19 14.31
CA ALA A 334 8.45 2.55 15.62
C ALA A 334 8.39 1.02 15.51
N LEU A 335 7.69 0.48 14.52
CA LEU A 335 7.62 -0.96 14.27
C LEU A 335 9.00 -1.52 13.90
N VAL A 336 9.74 -0.85 13.01
CA VAL A 336 11.11 -1.23 12.64
C VAL A 336 12.05 -1.20 13.85
N LYS A 337 11.97 -0.16 14.69
CA LYS A 337 12.79 -0.02 15.90
C LYS A 337 12.58 -1.17 16.90
N TYR A 338 11.34 -1.58 17.10
CA TYR A 338 10.98 -2.49 18.18
C TYR A 338 10.71 -3.93 17.73
N HIS A 339 10.85 -4.28 16.43
CA HIS A 339 10.52 -5.62 15.94
C HIS A 339 11.32 -6.73 16.64
N MET A 340 12.58 -6.47 17.04
CA MET A 340 13.43 -7.42 17.74
C MET A 340 13.20 -7.49 19.25
N TYR A 341 12.35 -6.61 19.82
CA TYR A 341 12.15 -6.60 21.28
C TYR A 341 11.54 -7.93 21.77
N ASP A 342 12.18 -8.56 22.75
CA ASP A 342 11.80 -9.87 23.31
C ASP A 342 11.77 -11.04 22.30
N TYR A 343 12.53 -10.96 21.21
CA TYR A 343 12.59 -12.02 20.20
C TYR A 343 13.20 -13.32 20.77
N ASP A 344 14.17 -13.19 21.69
CA ASP A 344 14.86 -14.28 22.37
C ASP A 344 14.11 -14.83 23.61
N LEU A 345 12.93 -14.30 23.92
CA LEU A 345 12.06 -14.68 25.05
C LEU A 345 12.68 -14.47 26.44
N LYS A 346 13.77 -13.70 26.55
CA LYS A 346 14.50 -13.52 27.82
C LYS A 346 14.08 -12.31 28.63
N THR A 347 13.22 -11.45 28.07
CA THR A 347 12.74 -10.26 28.78
C THR A 347 11.94 -10.67 30.01
N LYS A 348 12.30 -10.12 31.19
CA LYS A 348 11.55 -10.37 32.45
C LYS A 348 10.10 -9.87 32.30
N GLU A 349 9.15 -10.61 32.90
CA GLU A 349 7.70 -10.29 32.76
C GLU A 349 7.39 -8.84 33.08
N ASN A 350 7.89 -8.29 34.20
CA ASN A 350 7.63 -6.90 34.59
C ASN A 350 8.15 -5.87 33.57
N LYS A 351 9.28 -6.14 32.90
CA LYS A 351 9.81 -5.29 31.85
C LYS A 351 8.93 -5.39 30.59
N LEU A 352 8.48 -6.60 30.25
CA LEU A 352 7.60 -6.83 29.12
C LEU A 352 6.20 -6.18 29.34
N ARG A 353 5.64 -6.28 30.55
CA ARG A 353 4.36 -5.59 30.92
C ARG A 353 4.47 -4.09 30.71
N ARG A 354 5.52 -3.45 31.21
CA ARG A 354 5.77 -2.02 30.99
C ARG A 354 5.88 -1.67 29.51
N PHE A 355 6.64 -2.46 28.75
CA PHE A 355 6.82 -2.23 27.32
C PHE A 355 5.48 -2.30 26.55
N ILE A 356 4.65 -3.33 26.82
CA ILE A 356 3.34 -3.49 26.18
C ILE A 356 2.42 -2.29 26.48
N VAL A 357 2.43 -1.80 27.72
CA VAL A 357 1.61 -0.64 28.10
C VAL A 357 2.15 0.67 27.54
N GLU A 358 3.48 0.85 27.55
CA GLU A 358 4.15 2.04 27.00
C GLU A 358 3.92 2.18 25.51
N HIS A 359 3.88 1.05 24.80
CA HIS A 359 3.70 0.99 23.35
C HIS A 359 2.34 0.40 22.92
N ALA A 360 1.31 0.60 23.76
CA ALA A 360 -0.02 0.01 23.53
C ALA A 360 -0.63 0.37 22.16
N GLU A 361 -0.28 1.54 21.61
CA GLU A 361 -0.77 1.99 20.30
C GLU A 361 -0.24 1.17 19.12
N ILE A 362 0.91 0.50 19.28
CA ILE A 362 1.57 -0.31 18.24
C ILE A 362 1.75 -1.78 18.65
N ALA A 363 1.33 -2.18 19.86
CA ALA A 363 1.59 -3.51 20.40
C ALA A 363 0.99 -4.62 19.53
N ASP A 364 -0.24 -4.44 19.05
CA ASP A 364 -0.90 -5.41 18.16
C ASP A 364 -0.20 -5.47 16.78
N ASP A 365 0.21 -4.32 16.24
CA ASP A 365 0.97 -4.27 14.99
C ASP A 365 2.34 -4.94 15.13
N LEU A 366 3.01 -4.78 16.28
CA LEU A 366 4.28 -5.48 16.55
C LEU A 366 4.09 -7.00 16.56
N LEU A 367 2.97 -7.49 17.10
CA LEU A 367 2.67 -8.93 17.06
C LEU A 367 2.45 -9.43 15.63
N LEU A 368 1.75 -8.64 14.79
CA LEU A 368 1.57 -8.97 13.38
C LEU A 368 2.91 -8.97 12.62
N LEU A 369 3.74 -7.96 12.86
CA LEU A 369 5.07 -7.87 12.24
C LEU A 369 5.97 -9.03 12.66
N LYS A 370 6.04 -9.35 13.97
CA LYS A 370 6.81 -10.50 14.50
C LYS A 370 6.36 -11.84 13.92
N GLN A 371 5.06 -12.00 13.69
CA GLN A 371 4.54 -13.20 13.04
C GLN A 371 4.98 -13.29 11.58
N ALA A 372 4.93 -12.17 10.85
CA ALA A 372 5.34 -12.11 9.45
C ALA A 372 6.85 -12.38 9.28
N ASP A 373 7.68 -11.77 10.12
CA ASP A 373 9.13 -11.99 10.21
C ASP A 373 9.45 -13.47 10.49
N TYR A 374 8.82 -14.06 11.51
CA TYR A 374 8.97 -15.47 11.83
C TYR A 374 8.59 -16.38 10.65
N SER A 375 7.45 -16.12 10.02
CA SER A 375 7.00 -16.92 8.88
C SER A 375 7.97 -16.83 7.70
N ALA A 376 8.58 -15.66 7.47
CA ALA A 376 9.52 -15.43 6.37
C ALA A 376 10.89 -16.07 6.59
N CYS A 377 11.24 -16.49 7.82
CA CYS A 377 12.52 -17.12 8.09
C CYS A 377 12.69 -18.46 7.34
N LYS A 378 11.65 -19.30 7.37
CA LYS A 378 11.66 -20.68 6.82
C LYS A 378 10.33 -21.09 6.23
N ASP A 379 9.51 -20.13 5.83
CA ASP A 379 8.12 -20.35 5.37
C ASP A 379 7.25 -21.10 6.40
N ASP A 380 7.53 -20.91 7.70
CA ASP A 380 6.79 -21.52 8.80
C ASP A 380 5.57 -20.68 9.17
N LEU A 381 4.38 -21.21 8.88
CA LEU A 381 3.10 -20.56 9.17
C LEU A 381 2.58 -20.84 10.59
N SER A 382 3.33 -21.55 11.42
CA SER A 382 2.97 -21.75 12.84
C SER A 382 3.05 -20.43 13.61
N THR A 383 2.37 -20.35 14.74
CA THR A 383 2.41 -19.14 15.56
C THR A 383 3.78 -18.98 16.22
N ALA A 384 4.43 -17.85 15.98
CA ALA A 384 5.74 -17.52 16.54
C ALA A 384 5.74 -17.60 18.07
N PRO A 385 6.78 -18.17 18.71
CA PRO A 385 6.86 -18.31 20.16
C PRO A 385 6.72 -16.97 20.91
N CYS A 386 7.32 -15.89 20.40
CA CYS A 386 7.20 -14.56 21.00
C CYS A 386 5.76 -14.02 20.91
N VAL A 387 5.04 -14.29 19.82
CA VAL A 387 3.63 -13.91 19.65
C VAL A 387 2.74 -14.65 20.64
N LYS A 388 2.95 -15.97 20.83
CA LYS A 388 2.22 -16.76 21.83
C LYS A 388 2.43 -16.18 23.22
N ARG A 389 3.68 -15.90 23.59
CA ARG A 389 4.04 -15.33 24.90
C ARG A 389 3.39 -13.99 25.15
N TRP A 390 3.47 -13.08 24.20
CA TRP A 390 2.93 -11.73 24.36
C TRP A 390 1.41 -11.73 24.44
N ARG A 391 0.72 -12.54 23.62
CA ARG A 391 -0.74 -12.68 23.69
C ARG A 391 -1.17 -13.21 25.05
N ALA A 392 -0.56 -14.30 25.53
CA ALA A 392 -0.87 -14.87 26.84
C ALA A 392 -0.64 -13.85 27.99
N LEU A 393 0.46 -13.07 27.92
CA LEU A 393 0.72 -12.03 28.92
C LEU A 393 -0.29 -10.90 28.83
N THR A 394 -0.63 -10.43 27.64
CA THR A 394 -1.63 -9.37 27.44
C THR A 394 -3.01 -9.79 27.95
N ASP A 395 -3.42 -11.03 27.71
CA ASP A 395 -4.69 -11.56 28.21
C ASP A 395 -4.69 -11.69 29.73
N LYS A 396 -3.58 -12.13 30.33
CA LYS A 396 -3.37 -12.11 31.79
C LYS A 396 -3.49 -10.70 32.34
N MET A 397 -2.82 -9.71 31.74
CA MET A 397 -2.87 -8.30 32.15
C MET A 397 -4.29 -7.73 32.06
N LYS A 398 -5.04 -8.05 31.01
CA LYS A 398 -6.46 -7.65 30.89
C LYS A 398 -7.31 -8.28 31.98
N GLY A 399 -7.11 -9.55 32.30
CA GLY A 399 -7.78 -10.26 33.39
C GLY A 399 -7.47 -9.68 34.78
N GLU A 400 -6.27 -9.15 34.97
CA GLU A 400 -5.83 -8.47 36.20
C GLU A 400 -6.31 -7.00 36.29
N GLY A 401 -7.00 -6.47 35.28
CA GLY A 401 -7.48 -5.08 35.22
C GLY A 401 -6.36 -4.04 35.00
N VAL A 402 -5.25 -4.43 34.36
CA VAL A 402 -4.16 -3.50 34.02
C VAL A 402 -4.68 -2.41 33.07
N PRO A 403 -4.45 -1.10 33.37
CA PRO A 403 -4.76 -0.03 32.44
C PRO A 403 -3.75 0.02 31.28
N PHE A 404 -4.24 0.14 30.05
CA PHE A 404 -3.43 0.30 28.83
C PHE A 404 -3.41 1.73 28.31
N SER A 405 -4.06 2.65 29.00
CA SER A 405 -4.10 4.06 28.63
C SER A 405 -4.23 4.96 29.86
N LEU A 406 -3.80 6.22 29.72
CA LEU A 406 -3.92 7.21 30.79
C LEU A 406 -5.37 7.43 31.24
N LYS A 407 -6.35 7.22 30.35
CA LYS A 407 -7.78 7.37 30.65
C LYS A 407 -8.31 6.31 31.61
N GLN A 408 -7.61 5.18 31.75
CA GLN A 408 -7.98 4.06 32.62
C GLN A 408 -7.33 4.13 34.03
N LEU A 409 -6.49 5.15 34.27
CA LEU A 409 -5.98 5.42 35.61
C LEU A 409 -7.11 5.92 36.52
N ALA A 410 -7.07 5.55 37.80
CA ALA A 410 -8.01 5.99 38.82
C ALA A 410 -7.83 7.47 39.24
N VAL A 411 -6.93 8.19 38.58
CA VAL A 411 -6.69 9.65 38.79
C VAL A 411 -6.63 10.38 37.43
N LYS A 412 -6.98 11.67 37.46
CA LYS A 412 -6.86 12.59 36.33
C LYS A 412 -5.70 13.57 36.53
N GLY A 413 -5.34 14.27 35.45
CA GLY A 413 -4.24 15.24 35.48
C GLY A 413 -4.45 16.42 36.43
N ASP A 414 -5.68 16.93 36.51
CA ASP A 414 -6.11 18.02 37.43
C ASP A 414 -6.00 17.61 38.90
N GLU A 415 -6.24 16.36 39.23
CA GLU A 415 -6.15 15.85 40.60
C GLU A 415 -4.70 15.69 41.08
N ILE A 416 -3.76 15.37 40.18
CA ILE A 416 -2.33 15.23 40.56
C ILE A 416 -1.54 16.55 40.41
N ALA A 417 -2.01 17.49 39.59
CA ALA A 417 -1.32 18.75 39.32
C ALA A 417 -0.91 19.54 40.57
N PRO A 418 -1.77 19.66 41.62
CA PRO A 418 -1.42 20.38 42.86
C PRO A 418 -0.32 19.68 43.68
N LEU A 419 -0.05 18.40 43.44
CA LEU A 419 0.93 17.60 44.16
C LEU A 419 2.33 17.63 43.49
N LEU A 420 2.45 18.25 42.32
CA LEU A 420 3.66 18.29 41.52
C LEU A 420 4.31 19.67 41.58
N PRO A 421 5.66 19.74 41.41
CA PRO A 421 6.40 21.00 41.43
C PRO A 421 5.96 22.02 40.36
N SER A 422 5.40 21.55 39.24
CA SER A 422 4.86 22.38 38.18
C SER A 422 3.89 21.59 37.29
N PRO A 423 2.86 22.23 36.70
CA PRO A 423 1.91 21.60 35.80
C PRO A 423 2.56 20.90 34.57
N ARG A 424 3.74 21.34 34.14
CA ARG A 424 4.51 20.73 33.03
C ARG A 424 4.87 19.26 33.30
N PHE A 425 4.90 18.84 34.56
CA PHE A 425 5.26 17.46 34.93
C PHE A 425 4.05 16.51 34.95
N VAL A 426 2.82 16.99 34.81
CA VAL A 426 1.60 16.17 34.89
C VAL A 426 1.63 15.01 33.87
N GLY A 427 1.96 15.27 32.64
CA GLY A 427 2.03 14.23 31.61
C GLY A 427 3.08 13.15 31.88
N ALA A 428 4.24 13.55 32.42
CA ALA A 428 5.31 12.61 32.79
C ALA A 428 4.90 11.77 34.02
N ALA A 429 4.29 12.41 35.03
CA ALA A 429 3.80 11.74 36.22
C ALA A 429 2.69 10.71 35.87
N LEU A 430 1.72 11.06 35.05
CA LEU A 430 0.69 10.11 34.60
C LEU A 430 1.29 8.92 33.84
N ARG A 431 2.28 9.14 32.98
CA ARG A 431 2.98 8.04 32.29
C ARG A 431 3.73 7.14 33.28
N ALA A 432 4.45 7.74 34.25
CA ALA A 432 5.14 6.98 35.29
C ALA A 432 4.16 6.15 36.16
N LEU A 433 3.02 6.71 36.53
CA LEU A 433 1.95 5.99 37.20
C LEU A 433 1.41 4.83 36.35
N LEU A 434 1.16 5.05 35.07
CA LEU A 434 0.68 4.01 34.15
C LEU A 434 1.66 2.84 34.07
N LEU A 435 2.96 3.11 33.94
CA LEU A 435 4.00 2.08 33.91
C LEU A 435 4.18 1.38 35.27
N HIS A 436 3.91 2.06 36.36
CA HIS A 436 3.90 1.47 37.70
C HIS A 436 2.76 0.47 37.85
N VAL A 437 1.52 0.86 37.51
CA VAL A 437 0.35 -0.02 37.63
C VAL A 437 0.31 -1.12 36.58
N ALA A 438 1.07 -1.01 35.48
CA ALA A 438 1.28 -2.13 34.57
C ALA A 438 1.86 -3.36 35.27
N VAL A 439 2.65 -3.16 36.35
CA VAL A 439 3.27 -4.19 37.17
C VAL A 439 2.50 -4.45 38.47
N HIS A 440 1.84 -3.43 38.99
CA HIS A 440 1.11 -3.45 40.25
C HIS A 440 -0.36 -3.02 40.04
N PRO A 441 -1.18 -3.80 39.31
CA PRO A 441 -2.53 -3.40 38.91
C PRO A 441 -3.45 -3.11 40.09
N GLN A 442 -3.25 -3.79 41.24
CA GLN A 442 -3.99 -3.57 42.48
C GLN A 442 -3.77 -2.17 43.07
N GLU A 443 -2.70 -1.47 42.66
CA GLU A 443 -2.42 -0.09 43.10
C GLU A 443 -3.10 0.99 42.25
N ASN A 444 -3.92 0.61 41.26
CA ASN A 444 -4.70 1.53 40.45
C ASN A 444 -5.91 2.03 41.25
N THR A 445 -5.67 2.66 42.39
CA THR A 445 -6.68 3.31 43.23
C THR A 445 -6.34 4.79 43.41
N LYS A 446 -7.36 5.63 43.59
CA LYS A 446 -7.18 7.08 43.68
C LYS A 446 -6.19 7.48 44.77
N GLU A 447 -6.37 6.96 45.97
CA GLU A 447 -5.52 7.26 47.12
C GLU A 447 -4.06 6.87 46.88
N ARG A 448 -3.87 5.67 46.34
CA ARG A 448 -2.52 5.14 46.10
C ARG A 448 -1.79 5.92 44.99
N LEU A 449 -2.49 6.29 43.93
CA LEU A 449 -1.90 7.03 42.81
C LEU A 449 -1.60 8.49 43.20
N LEU A 450 -2.43 9.16 44.00
CA LEU A 450 -2.11 10.49 44.53
C LEU A 450 -0.85 10.45 45.41
N TYR A 451 -0.70 9.41 46.28
CA TYR A 451 0.51 9.22 47.06
C TYR A 451 1.79 8.97 46.25
N LEU A 452 1.66 8.24 45.13
CA LEU A 452 2.79 7.87 44.26
C LEU A 452 3.20 8.99 43.31
N ALA A 453 2.27 9.85 42.85
CA ALA A 453 2.52 10.85 41.83
C ALA A 453 3.75 11.74 42.12
N PRO A 454 3.91 12.39 43.30
CA PRO A 454 5.08 13.22 43.59
C PRO A 454 6.36 12.40 43.71
N LYS A 455 6.27 11.16 44.21
CA LYS A 455 7.44 10.27 44.38
C LYS A 455 8.03 9.77 43.08
N LEU A 456 7.17 9.39 42.14
CA LEU A 456 7.60 8.91 40.82
C LEU A 456 8.05 10.08 39.90
N CYS A 457 7.54 11.32 40.17
CA CYS A 457 7.99 12.49 39.47
C CYS A 457 9.35 13.00 39.95
N ALA A 458 9.71 12.77 41.25
CA ALA A 458 10.98 13.18 41.83
C ALA A 458 12.13 12.20 41.60
N ALA A 459 11.82 10.94 41.18
CA ALA A 459 12.85 10.01 40.76
C ALA A 459 13.54 10.54 39.49
N PRO A 460 14.88 10.61 39.43
CA PRO A 460 15.58 11.00 38.22
C PRO A 460 15.09 10.11 37.09
N ALA A 461 14.78 10.73 35.94
CA ALA A 461 14.37 10.01 34.74
C ALA A 461 15.30 8.83 34.58
N LEU A 462 14.76 7.59 34.78
CA LEU A 462 15.52 6.39 34.50
C LEU A 462 15.93 6.48 33.03
N GLU A 463 17.22 6.78 32.88
CA GLU A 463 17.91 6.86 31.59
C GLU A 463 17.41 5.73 30.70
N THR A 464 16.80 6.12 29.60
CA THR A 464 16.64 5.27 28.43
C THR A 464 18.04 4.85 27.98
N ARG A 465 18.49 3.67 28.43
CA ARG A 465 19.57 2.90 27.84
C ARG A 465 19.02 1.77 27.00
#